data_376fb07d7f3e8beddfce5790cdeed24e
#
_entry.id   376fb07d7f3e8beddfce5790cdeed24e
#
_cell.length_a   1.000
_cell.length_b   1.000
_cell.length_c   1.000
_cell.angle_alpha   90.00
_cell.angle_beta   90.00
_cell.angle_gamma   90.00
#
_symmetry.space_group_name_H-M   'P 1'
#
loop_
_entity.id
_entity.type
_entity.pdbx_description
1 polymer ?
#
loop_
_entity_poly.entity_id
_entity_poly.type
_entity_poly.pdbx_seq_one_letter_code
_entity_poly.pdbx_strand_id
1 'polypeptide(L)'
;MRKSYLRGTWLILFCTILFVLFSIASTVALYESRTKSAEVQYKEGKQFQKSSGYTFIKVEALEELDITDDSLSANQKFYMLQHEHGFVMLKASKDDVKKLIHSNDIPNDKIIDLKDKNIYSHVDAIFERGSKGRKNISPELKEKFKNAAEHSLIIRGRVSDIIKEIGIKQSVDDYSSKLREKPFLSQFYLTVPGKGYYIMTYVMEVVILLITFFLIKSVIKNIRKNKAEYEELFIEYPEAERDLDILVREAKYINKKLKVLIYKDALILYGRGFNFQLLSGFAKVTFAREIRKGRVVSYLAHFQNNFETDEKVKVCSNYKNSREDIDELGKTLKETFGKTVRYNFW
;
A
#
# COMPACT_ATOMS: atom_id res chain seq x y z
N MET A 1 4.05 33.64 -18.50
CA MET A 1 3.69 32.78 -17.35
C MET A 1 2.40 32.02 -17.69
N ARG A 2 2.30 30.68 -17.46
CA ARG A 2 1.07 29.90 -17.81
C ARG A 2 0.09 29.88 -16.63
N LYS A 3 -1.19 30.16 -16.88
CA LYS A 3 -2.29 29.95 -15.93
C LYS A 3 -2.41 28.44 -15.61
N SER A 4 -2.36 28.07 -14.32
CA SER A 4 -2.50 26.68 -13.91
C SER A 4 -3.05 26.58 -12.49
N TYR A 5 -4.29 26.15 -12.40
CA TYR A 5 -4.94 25.89 -11.10
C TYR A 5 -4.35 24.68 -10.37
N LEU A 6 -3.64 23.79 -11.11
CA LEU A 6 -2.95 22.62 -10.54
C LEU A 6 -1.54 22.93 -10.05
N ARG A 7 -1.12 24.21 -10.08
CA ARG A 7 0.22 24.60 -9.66
C ARG A 7 0.49 24.18 -8.21
N GLY A 8 1.60 23.48 -8.01
CA GLY A 8 1.98 22.96 -6.70
C GLY A 8 1.21 21.72 -6.22
N THR A 9 0.22 21.24 -6.97
CA THR A 9 -0.61 20.09 -6.59
C THR A 9 -0.30 18.80 -7.37
N TRP A 10 0.59 18.86 -8.37
CA TRP A 10 0.87 17.74 -9.28
C TRP A 10 1.27 16.44 -8.55
N LEU A 11 2.12 16.54 -7.52
CA LEU A 11 2.52 15.37 -6.75
C LEU A 11 1.33 14.78 -5.98
N ILE A 12 0.54 15.64 -5.33
CA ILE A 12 -0.65 15.19 -4.58
C ILE A 12 -1.67 14.59 -5.55
N LEU A 13 -1.87 15.20 -6.72
CA LEU A 13 -2.76 14.72 -7.76
C LEU A 13 -2.32 13.33 -8.26
N PHE A 14 -1.03 13.16 -8.55
CA PHE A 14 -0.47 11.88 -8.95
C PHE A 14 -0.69 10.80 -7.87
N CYS A 15 -0.35 11.10 -6.62
CA CYS A 15 -0.63 10.19 -5.51
C CYS A 15 -2.13 9.89 -5.38
N THR A 16 -3.00 10.89 -5.54
CA THR A 16 -4.45 10.71 -5.49
C THR A 16 -4.94 9.74 -6.57
N ILE A 17 -4.46 9.89 -7.80
CA ILE A 17 -4.81 8.98 -8.92
C ILE A 17 -4.37 7.55 -8.58
N LEU A 18 -3.14 7.36 -8.10
CA LEU A 18 -2.65 6.03 -7.71
C LEU A 18 -3.50 5.42 -6.59
N PHE A 19 -3.86 6.20 -5.56
CA PHE A 19 -4.71 5.72 -4.46
C PHE A 19 -6.14 5.42 -4.91
N VAL A 20 -6.71 6.19 -5.83
CA VAL A 20 -8.03 5.90 -6.42
C VAL A 20 -8.00 4.59 -7.19
N LEU A 21 -7.00 4.39 -8.05
CA LEU A 21 -6.85 3.14 -8.80
C LEU A 21 -6.64 1.95 -7.87
N PHE A 22 -5.83 2.11 -6.83
CA PHE A 22 -5.61 1.07 -5.83
C PHE A 22 -6.88 0.77 -5.02
N SER A 23 -7.64 1.80 -4.61
CA SER A 23 -8.92 1.61 -3.93
C SER A 23 -9.94 0.86 -4.78
N ILE A 24 -10.04 1.18 -6.06
CA ILE A 24 -10.92 0.46 -6.99
C ILE A 24 -10.49 -1.01 -7.09
N ALA A 25 -9.21 -1.26 -7.33
CA ALA A 25 -8.69 -2.61 -7.47
C ALA A 25 -8.88 -3.44 -6.19
N SER A 26 -8.62 -2.87 -5.00
CA SER A 26 -8.79 -3.56 -3.72
C SER A 26 -10.28 -3.84 -3.42
N THR A 27 -11.17 -2.88 -3.69
CA THR A 27 -12.62 -3.07 -3.52
C THR A 27 -13.16 -4.15 -4.45
N VAL A 28 -12.74 -4.17 -5.71
CA VAL A 28 -13.12 -5.22 -6.68
C VAL A 28 -12.61 -6.58 -6.21
N ALA A 29 -11.34 -6.68 -5.80
CA ALA A 29 -10.76 -7.92 -5.29
C ALA A 29 -11.49 -8.42 -4.04
N LEU A 30 -11.86 -7.52 -3.12
CA LEU A 30 -12.64 -7.85 -1.93
C LEU A 30 -14.05 -8.34 -2.30
N TYR A 31 -14.71 -7.67 -3.23
CA TYR A 31 -16.02 -8.08 -3.74
C TYR A 31 -15.96 -9.46 -4.39
N GLU A 32 -15.00 -9.71 -5.29
CA GLU A 32 -14.81 -11.02 -5.92
C GLU A 32 -14.53 -12.13 -4.91
N SER A 33 -13.71 -11.84 -3.90
CA SER A 33 -13.40 -12.83 -2.85
C SER A 33 -14.62 -13.24 -2.03
N ARG A 34 -15.69 -12.45 -2.05
CA ARG A 34 -16.93 -12.68 -1.30
C ARG A 34 -18.05 -13.29 -2.13
N THR A 35 -18.11 -12.92 -3.39
CA THR A 35 -19.22 -13.34 -4.29
C THR A 35 -18.91 -14.60 -5.06
N LYS A 36 -17.63 -14.83 -5.39
CA LYS A 36 -17.21 -16.03 -6.12
C LYS A 36 -16.96 -17.18 -5.15
N SER A 37 -17.48 -18.37 -5.48
CA SER A 37 -17.19 -19.59 -4.72
C SER A 37 -15.71 -19.95 -4.79
N ALA A 38 -15.22 -20.74 -3.82
CA ALA A 38 -13.85 -21.23 -3.78
C ALA A 38 -13.50 -22.02 -5.07
N GLU A 39 -14.44 -22.79 -5.58
CA GLU A 39 -14.28 -23.55 -6.84
C GLU A 39 -14.05 -22.62 -8.05
N VAL A 40 -14.85 -21.55 -8.19
CA VAL A 40 -14.71 -20.60 -9.29
C VAL A 40 -13.35 -19.91 -9.23
N GLN A 41 -12.96 -19.45 -8.06
CA GLN A 41 -11.65 -18.79 -7.88
C GLN A 41 -10.48 -19.74 -8.14
N TYR A 42 -10.61 -21.01 -7.74
CA TYR A 42 -9.64 -22.05 -8.07
C TYR A 42 -9.50 -22.22 -9.59
N LYS A 43 -10.61 -22.39 -10.31
CA LYS A 43 -10.63 -22.54 -11.78
C LYS A 43 -10.15 -21.30 -12.54
N GLU A 44 -10.31 -20.11 -11.96
CA GLU A 44 -9.78 -18.83 -12.51
C GLU A 44 -8.25 -18.66 -12.33
N GLY A 45 -7.55 -19.69 -11.86
CA GLY A 45 -6.09 -19.70 -11.72
C GLY A 45 -5.56 -19.21 -10.36
N LYS A 46 -6.43 -18.95 -9.37
CA LYS A 46 -6.01 -18.66 -7.98
C LYS A 46 -5.68 -19.95 -7.21
N GLN A 47 -5.13 -20.93 -7.92
CA GLN A 47 -4.74 -22.22 -7.36
C GLN A 47 -3.51 -22.07 -6.47
N PHE A 48 -3.43 -22.94 -5.46
CA PHE A 48 -2.25 -23.05 -4.63
C PHE A 48 -1.01 -23.41 -5.46
N GLN A 49 0.01 -22.55 -5.36
CA GLN A 49 1.32 -22.74 -5.97
C GLN A 49 2.41 -22.54 -4.92
N LYS A 50 3.59 -23.08 -5.15
CA LYS A 50 4.74 -23.05 -4.21
C LYS A 50 5.11 -21.66 -3.67
N SER A 51 4.62 -20.58 -4.26
CA SER A 51 4.97 -19.19 -3.91
C SER A 51 3.78 -18.32 -3.50
N SER A 52 2.56 -18.84 -3.50
CA SER A 52 1.36 -18.04 -3.19
C SER A 52 1.04 -18.05 -1.69
N GLY A 53 0.67 -16.87 -1.16
CA GLY A 53 0.11 -16.75 0.19
C GLY A 53 -1.36 -17.21 0.20
N TYR A 54 -2.30 -16.25 0.17
CA TYR A 54 -3.74 -16.57 0.07
C TYR A 54 -4.09 -17.19 -1.26
N THR A 55 -4.71 -18.38 -1.21
CA THR A 55 -4.98 -19.17 -2.39
C THR A 55 -6.09 -20.19 -2.13
N PHE A 56 -6.50 -20.87 -3.16
CA PHE A 56 -7.52 -21.91 -3.10
C PHE A 56 -6.91 -23.28 -3.40
N ILE A 57 -7.41 -24.29 -2.71
CA ILE A 57 -6.91 -25.66 -2.86
C ILE A 57 -8.09 -26.61 -3.02
N LYS A 58 -7.93 -27.62 -3.89
CA LYS A 58 -8.83 -28.75 -3.96
C LYS A 58 -8.38 -29.78 -2.94
N VAL A 59 -9.20 -30.05 -1.95
CA VAL A 59 -8.90 -31.01 -0.87
C VAL A 59 -9.33 -32.41 -1.30
N GLU A 60 -8.39 -33.32 -1.38
CA GLU A 60 -8.66 -34.73 -1.75
C GLU A 60 -8.67 -35.66 -0.53
N ALA A 61 -7.80 -35.43 0.45
CA ALA A 61 -7.81 -36.18 1.71
C ALA A 61 -7.11 -35.40 2.83
N LEU A 62 -7.43 -35.75 4.07
CA LEU A 62 -6.80 -35.27 5.29
C LEU A 62 -6.45 -36.44 6.21
N GLU A 63 -5.27 -36.40 6.81
CA GLU A 63 -4.84 -37.33 7.86
C GLU A 63 -4.39 -36.55 9.07
N GLU A 64 -4.98 -36.82 10.24
CA GLU A 64 -4.53 -36.23 11.49
C GLU A 64 -3.18 -36.85 11.90
N LEU A 65 -2.21 -35.96 12.20
CA LEU A 65 -0.86 -36.36 12.59
C LEU A 65 -0.60 -36.06 14.06
N ASP A 66 0.11 -36.95 14.72
CA ASP A 66 0.52 -36.80 16.11
C ASP A 66 1.86 -36.05 16.18
N ILE A 67 1.82 -34.74 15.82
CA ILE A 67 2.98 -33.84 15.88
C ILE A 67 2.74 -32.83 16.98
N THR A 68 3.62 -32.81 17.97
CA THR A 68 3.65 -31.79 19.02
C THR A 68 4.64 -30.69 18.68
N ASP A 69 4.22 -29.43 18.82
CA ASP A 69 5.07 -28.26 18.59
C ASP A 69 4.55 -27.06 19.39
N ASP A 70 5.47 -26.25 19.92
CA ASP A 70 5.15 -25.05 20.73
C ASP A 70 4.35 -24.00 19.94
N SER A 71 4.34 -24.06 18.61
CA SER A 71 3.53 -23.19 17.77
C SER A 71 2.04 -23.55 17.74
N LEU A 72 1.66 -24.73 18.23
CA LEU A 72 0.28 -25.18 18.29
C LEU A 72 -0.44 -24.55 19.49
N SER A 73 -1.60 -23.97 19.25
CA SER A 73 -2.55 -23.67 20.33
C SER A 73 -3.22 -24.95 20.81
N ALA A 74 -3.78 -24.96 22.03
CA ALA A 74 -4.34 -26.14 22.67
C ALA A 74 -5.38 -26.94 21.80
N ASN A 75 -6.04 -26.26 20.88
CA ASN A 75 -7.07 -26.85 20.00
C ASN A 75 -6.60 -27.06 18.57
N GLN A 76 -5.32 -26.87 18.27
CA GLN A 76 -4.76 -27.03 16.92
C GLN A 76 -3.93 -28.30 16.81
N LYS A 77 -3.98 -28.89 15.63
CA LYS A 77 -3.18 -30.05 15.23
C LYS A 77 -2.59 -29.86 13.86
N PHE A 78 -1.60 -30.66 13.53
CA PHE A 78 -1.11 -30.80 12.17
C PHE A 78 -1.82 -31.95 11.47
N TYR A 79 -2.18 -31.68 10.22
CA TYR A 79 -2.78 -32.66 9.32
C TYR A 79 -1.91 -32.78 8.06
N MET A 80 -1.76 -34.00 7.53
CA MET A 80 -1.32 -34.20 6.17
C MET A 80 -2.50 -33.94 5.25
N LEU A 81 -2.38 -32.96 4.35
CA LEU A 81 -3.39 -32.62 3.36
C LEU A 81 -2.93 -33.11 1.98
N GLN A 82 -3.75 -33.93 1.36
CA GLN A 82 -3.60 -34.29 -0.04
C GLN A 82 -4.41 -33.33 -0.92
N HIS A 83 -3.77 -32.82 -1.95
CA HIS A 83 -4.40 -31.99 -2.97
C HIS A 83 -4.01 -32.48 -4.39
N GLU A 84 -4.63 -31.95 -5.42
CA GLU A 84 -4.44 -32.37 -6.81
C GLU A 84 -2.97 -32.47 -7.23
N HIS A 85 -2.09 -31.61 -6.71
CA HIS A 85 -0.68 -31.52 -7.11
C HIS A 85 0.31 -32.08 -6.08
N GLY A 86 -0.14 -32.66 -4.97
CA GLY A 86 0.75 -33.25 -3.99
C GLY A 86 0.24 -33.28 -2.57
N PHE A 87 1.18 -33.20 -1.63
CA PHE A 87 0.93 -33.25 -0.20
C PHE A 87 1.54 -32.01 0.48
N VAL A 88 0.84 -31.50 1.47
CA VAL A 88 1.29 -30.35 2.26
C VAL A 88 0.78 -30.46 3.70
N MET A 89 1.52 -29.90 4.64
CA MET A 89 1.05 -29.80 6.02
C MET A 89 -0.03 -28.74 6.16
N LEU A 90 -1.08 -29.06 6.90
CA LEU A 90 -2.12 -28.15 7.32
C LEU A 90 -2.09 -28.02 8.84
N LYS A 91 -2.00 -26.80 9.36
CA LYS A 91 -2.21 -26.45 10.76
C LYS A 91 -3.62 -25.97 10.94
N ALA A 92 -4.46 -26.70 11.67
CA ALA A 92 -5.87 -26.39 11.82
C ALA A 92 -6.42 -26.82 13.18
N SER A 93 -7.46 -26.12 13.65
CA SER A 93 -8.34 -26.59 14.71
C SER A 93 -9.42 -27.51 14.14
N LYS A 94 -10.14 -28.24 15.00
CA LYS A 94 -11.31 -29.03 14.54
C LYS A 94 -12.33 -28.16 13.80
N ASP A 95 -12.57 -26.93 14.26
CA ASP A 95 -13.52 -26.01 13.62
C ASP A 95 -13.00 -25.52 12.26
N ASP A 96 -11.69 -25.39 12.09
CA ASP A 96 -11.09 -25.04 10.82
C ASP A 96 -11.17 -26.21 9.83
N VAL A 97 -10.99 -27.46 10.30
CA VAL A 97 -11.20 -28.65 9.48
C VAL A 97 -12.66 -28.73 9.01
N LYS A 98 -13.64 -28.50 9.90
CA LYS A 98 -15.07 -28.44 9.50
C LYS A 98 -15.32 -27.44 8.38
N LYS A 99 -14.77 -26.24 8.49
CA LYS A 99 -14.86 -25.23 7.43
C LYS A 99 -14.17 -25.68 6.15
N LEU A 100 -12.99 -26.27 6.26
CA LEU A 100 -12.21 -26.71 5.12
C LEU A 100 -12.94 -27.80 4.32
N ILE A 101 -13.58 -28.75 5.01
CA ILE A 101 -14.31 -29.86 4.37
C ILE A 101 -15.78 -29.56 4.09
N HIS A 102 -16.22 -28.35 4.39
CA HIS A 102 -17.62 -27.90 4.25
C HIS A 102 -18.63 -28.85 4.94
N SER A 103 -18.27 -29.37 6.11
CA SER A 103 -19.10 -30.29 6.88
C SER A 103 -19.16 -29.91 8.36
N ASN A 104 -20.30 -30.09 8.99
CA ASN A 104 -20.46 -29.87 10.43
C ASN A 104 -19.92 -31.04 11.26
N ASP A 105 -19.83 -32.24 10.65
CA ASP A 105 -19.34 -33.44 11.31
C ASP A 105 -17.99 -33.86 10.71
N ILE A 106 -17.02 -34.06 11.60
CA ILE A 106 -15.74 -34.65 11.24
C ILE A 106 -15.85 -36.14 11.49
N PRO A 107 -15.62 -37.00 10.47
CA PRO A 107 -15.50 -38.44 10.69
C PRO A 107 -14.46 -38.73 11.78
N ASN A 108 -14.74 -39.65 12.67
CA ASN A 108 -13.76 -40.09 13.68
C ASN A 108 -12.61 -40.90 13.12
N ASP A 109 -12.57 -41.06 11.81
CA ASP A 109 -11.54 -41.80 11.11
C ASP A 109 -10.23 -41.00 11.07
N LYS A 110 -9.13 -41.68 11.21
CA LYS A 110 -7.79 -41.11 11.14
C LYS A 110 -7.52 -40.47 9.77
N ILE A 111 -8.19 -40.94 8.72
CA ILE A 111 -8.13 -40.43 7.35
C ILE A 111 -9.53 -40.02 6.91
N ILE A 112 -9.65 -38.79 6.41
CA ILE A 112 -10.87 -38.28 5.80
C ILE A 112 -10.66 -38.29 4.30
N ASP A 113 -11.29 -39.17 3.58
CA ASP A 113 -11.25 -39.22 2.10
C ASP A 113 -12.34 -38.30 1.51
N LEU A 114 -11.94 -37.44 0.61
CA LEU A 114 -12.77 -36.36 0.02
C LEU A 114 -12.66 -36.37 -1.51
N LYS A 115 -11.97 -37.30 -2.14
CA LYS A 115 -11.70 -37.31 -3.59
C LYS A 115 -12.95 -37.13 -4.44
N ASP A 116 -14.04 -37.78 -4.05
CA ASP A 116 -15.30 -37.76 -4.81
C ASP A 116 -16.18 -36.56 -4.51
N LYS A 117 -15.82 -35.74 -3.50
CA LYS A 117 -16.66 -34.61 -3.02
C LYS A 117 -16.37 -33.27 -3.70
N ASN A 118 -15.29 -33.16 -4.50
CA ASN A 118 -14.88 -31.92 -5.17
C ASN A 118 -14.87 -30.70 -4.24
N ILE A 119 -14.19 -30.81 -3.10
CA ILE A 119 -14.14 -29.77 -2.08
C ILE A 119 -13.03 -28.78 -2.41
N TYR A 120 -13.41 -27.53 -2.56
CA TYR A 120 -12.50 -26.40 -2.75
C TYR A 120 -12.52 -25.49 -1.55
N SER A 121 -11.36 -25.14 -1.02
CA SER A 121 -11.27 -24.31 0.17
C SER A 121 -10.20 -23.25 0.09
N HIS A 122 -10.43 -22.16 0.81
CA HIS A 122 -9.51 -21.05 0.95
C HIS A 122 -8.47 -21.37 2.02
N VAL A 123 -7.21 -21.24 1.68
CA VAL A 123 -6.07 -21.50 2.57
C VAL A 123 -5.04 -20.37 2.50
N ASP A 124 -4.23 -20.22 3.54
CA ASP A 124 -3.07 -19.35 3.55
C ASP A 124 -1.80 -20.15 3.78
N ALA A 125 -0.79 -19.93 2.97
CA ALA A 125 0.48 -20.59 3.07
C ALA A 125 1.45 -19.81 3.95
N ILE A 126 1.93 -20.43 5.01
CA ILE A 126 2.95 -19.89 5.91
C ILE A 126 4.31 -20.40 5.47
N PHE A 127 5.10 -19.50 4.89
CA PHE A 127 6.43 -19.80 4.36
C PHE A 127 7.53 -19.54 5.39
N GLU A 128 8.61 -20.31 5.27
CA GLU A 128 9.89 -19.93 5.82
C GLU A 128 10.50 -18.83 4.92
N ARG A 129 10.51 -17.60 5.37
CA ARG A 129 11.31 -16.53 4.77
C ARG A 129 12.46 -16.16 5.68
N GLY A 130 13.69 -16.33 5.20
CA GLY A 130 14.92 -15.85 5.80
C GLY A 130 15.07 -14.33 5.76
N SER A 131 14.09 -13.55 6.25
CA SER A 131 14.26 -12.12 6.49
C SER A 131 13.19 -11.60 7.44
N LYS A 132 13.64 -10.85 8.41
CA LYS A 132 12.97 -10.06 9.45
C LYS A 132 11.44 -9.90 9.31
N GLY A 133 10.67 -10.66 10.09
CA GLY A 133 9.30 -10.31 10.43
C GLY A 133 8.19 -11.34 10.17
N ARG A 134 8.43 -12.54 9.62
CA ARG A 134 7.45 -13.62 9.54
C ARG A 134 7.91 -14.84 10.34
N LYS A 135 6.96 -15.53 11.00
CA LYS A 135 7.26 -16.75 11.75
C LYS A 135 7.84 -17.80 10.80
N ASN A 136 9.12 -18.07 10.94
CA ASN A 136 9.82 -19.10 10.20
C ASN A 136 9.40 -20.46 10.75
N ILE A 137 9.24 -21.46 9.88
CA ILE A 137 9.19 -22.84 10.31
C ILE A 137 10.55 -23.20 10.85
N SER A 138 10.63 -23.66 12.10
CA SER A 138 11.90 -24.07 12.69
C SER A 138 12.52 -25.27 11.95
N PRO A 139 13.85 -25.41 11.91
CA PRO A 139 14.48 -26.59 11.32
C PRO A 139 13.98 -27.90 11.94
N GLU A 140 13.71 -27.89 13.25
CA GLU A 140 13.15 -29.02 13.97
C GLU A 140 11.75 -29.41 13.48
N LEU A 141 10.89 -28.39 13.26
CA LEU A 141 9.54 -28.62 12.75
C LEU A 141 9.57 -29.16 11.31
N LYS A 142 10.51 -28.70 10.48
CA LYS A 142 10.73 -29.27 9.14
C LYS A 142 11.10 -30.75 9.19
N GLU A 143 11.96 -31.12 10.12
CA GLU A 143 12.36 -32.51 10.28
C GLU A 143 11.20 -33.38 10.77
N LYS A 144 10.42 -32.87 11.75
CA LYS A 144 9.17 -33.49 12.17
C LYS A 144 8.20 -33.69 11.00
N PHE A 145 8.08 -32.72 10.11
CA PHE A 145 7.24 -32.79 8.91
C PHE A 145 7.72 -33.87 7.94
N LYS A 146 9.03 -33.96 7.70
CA LYS A 146 9.59 -35.03 6.84
C LYS A 146 9.35 -36.38 7.43
N ASN A 147 9.65 -36.59 8.70
CA ASN A 147 9.43 -37.86 9.39
C ASN A 147 7.95 -38.27 9.39
N ALA A 148 7.05 -37.28 9.63
CA ALA A 148 5.61 -37.55 9.56
C ALA A 148 5.16 -37.93 8.13
N ALA A 149 5.72 -37.30 7.10
CA ALA A 149 5.42 -37.62 5.72
C ALA A 149 5.82 -39.07 5.35
N GLU A 150 6.95 -39.55 5.84
CA GLU A 150 7.41 -40.94 5.65
C GLU A 150 6.48 -41.97 6.30
N HIS A 151 5.76 -41.56 7.35
CA HIS A 151 4.85 -42.42 8.10
C HIS A 151 3.37 -42.18 7.76
N SER A 152 3.07 -41.19 6.94
CA SER A 152 1.69 -40.82 6.57
C SER A 152 1.01 -41.95 5.79
N LEU A 153 -0.18 -42.33 6.25
CA LEU A 153 -1.00 -43.37 5.62
C LEU A 153 -1.53 -42.93 4.25
N ILE A 154 -1.85 -41.63 4.10
CA ILE A 154 -2.29 -41.07 2.81
C ILE A 154 -1.18 -41.18 1.76
N ILE A 155 0.05 -40.83 2.12
CA ILE A 155 1.20 -40.96 1.22
C ILE A 155 1.49 -42.39 0.89
N ARG A 156 1.46 -43.29 1.89
CA ARG A 156 1.68 -44.74 1.71
C ARG A 156 0.56 -45.38 0.91
N GLY A 157 -0.69 -45.03 1.17
CA GLY A 157 -1.83 -45.55 0.42
C GLY A 157 -1.73 -45.25 -1.07
N ARG A 158 -1.33 -43.99 -1.38
CA ARG A 158 -1.09 -43.60 -2.77
C ARG A 158 0.08 -44.34 -3.42
N VAL A 159 1.13 -44.61 -2.68
CA VAL A 159 2.24 -45.46 -3.13
C VAL A 159 1.72 -46.85 -3.48
N SER A 160 0.87 -47.43 -2.62
CA SER A 160 0.24 -48.70 -2.88
C SER A 160 -0.65 -48.71 -4.14
N ASP A 161 -1.42 -47.61 -4.35
CA ASP A 161 -2.28 -47.47 -5.53
C ASP A 161 -1.45 -47.34 -6.81
N ILE A 162 -0.37 -46.55 -6.77
CA ILE A 162 0.57 -46.44 -7.88
C ILE A 162 1.23 -47.79 -8.21
N ILE A 163 1.61 -48.57 -7.20
CA ILE A 163 2.19 -49.91 -7.42
C ILE A 163 1.17 -50.82 -8.05
N LYS A 164 -0.10 -50.78 -7.64
CA LYS A 164 -1.17 -51.57 -8.25
C LYS A 164 -1.44 -51.18 -9.70
N GLU A 165 -1.40 -49.87 -10.00
CA GLU A 165 -1.68 -49.32 -11.31
C GLU A 165 -0.57 -49.63 -12.33
N ILE A 166 0.71 -49.63 -11.90
CA ILE A 166 1.89 -49.89 -12.75
C ILE A 166 2.11 -51.36 -12.99
N GLY A 167 1.62 -52.23 -12.06
CA GLY A 167 1.91 -53.67 -12.10
C GLY A 167 3.35 -54.02 -11.67
N ILE A 168 3.56 -55.23 -11.16
CA ILE A 168 4.81 -55.69 -10.51
C ILE A 168 6.04 -55.75 -11.46
N LYS A 169 5.90 -55.38 -12.73
CA LYS A 169 6.95 -55.57 -13.75
C LYS A 169 7.70 -54.32 -14.19
N GLN A 170 7.38 -53.14 -13.66
CA GLN A 170 8.09 -51.90 -14.02
C GLN A 170 9.21 -51.55 -13.01
N SER A 171 10.30 -50.98 -13.52
CA SER A 171 11.53 -50.75 -12.76
C SER A 171 11.34 -49.64 -11.66
N VAL A 172 12.19 -49.73 -10.63
CA VAL A 172 12.22 -48.79 -9.51
C VAL A 172 12.37 -47.32 -9.99
N ASP A 173 12.96 -47.08 -11.16
CA ASP A 173 13.16 -45.76 -11.75
C ASP A 173 11.86 -45.12 -12.26
N ASP A 174 10.95 -45.88 -12.85
CA ASP A 174 9.61 -45.41 -13.25
C ASP A 174 8.73 -45.06 -12.04
N TYR A 175 8.90 -45.82 -10.97
CA TYR A 175 8.23 -45.60 -9.71
C TYR A 175 8.70 -44.29 -9.07
N SER A 176 10.00 -44.01 -9.05
CA SER A 176 10.56 -42.79 -8.50
C SER A 176 10.19 -41.54 -9.31
N SER A 177 9.98 -41.67 -10.63
CA SER A 177 9.55 -40.55 -11.50
C SER A 177 8.09 -40.17 -11.24
N LYS A 178 7.18 -41.13 -11.09
CA LYS A 178 5.76 -40.86 -10.78
C LYS A 178 5.52 -40.34 -9.36
N LEU A 179 6.35 -40.74 -8.40
CA LEU A 179 6.36 -40.15 -7.05
C LEU A 179 6.84 -38.68 -7.07
N ARG A 180 7.70 -38.30 -8.02
CA ARG A 180 8.15 -36.91 -8.20
C ARG A 180 7.05 -36.00 -8.77
N GLU A 181 6.05 -36.56 -9.44
CA GLU A 181 4.94 -35.78 -9.99
C GLU A 181 4.05 -35.14 -8.92
N LYS A 182 3.97 -35.71 -7.71
CA LYS A 182 3.20 -35.17 -6.60
C LYS A 182 4.04 -35.08 -5.32
N PRO A 183 4.93 -34.09 -5.22
CA PRO A 183 5.87 -33.97 -4.12
C PRO A 183 5.21 -33.57 -2.82
N PHE A 184 5.80 -34.00 -1.70
CA PHE A 184 5.52 -33.40 -0.41
C PHE A 184 6.25 -32.08 -0.24
N LEU A 185 5.50 -31.01 0.10
CA LEU A 185 6.02 -29.66 0.26
C LEU A 185 6.32 -29.39 1.75
N SER A 186 7.58 -29.61 2.17
CA SER A 186 8.02 -29.46 3.57
C SER A 186 8.44 -28.05 3.98
N GLN A 187 8.46 -27.10 3.04
CA GLN A 187 9.02 -25.75 3.29
C GLN A 187 8.01 -24.77 3.91
N PHE A 188 6.77 -25.16 4.03
CA PHE A 188 5.70 -24.36 4.58
C PHE A 188 4.55 -25.24 5.06
N TYR A 189 3.62 -24.68 5.76
CA TYR A 189 2.34 -25.29 6.08
C TYR A 189 1.20 -24.36 5.72
N LEU A 190 0.02 -24.94 5.49
CA LEU A 190 -1.20 -24.21 5.25
C LEU A 190 -1.95 -23.91 6.55
N THR A 191 -2.71 -22.84 6.56
CA THR A 191 -3.68 -22.55 7.61
C THR A 191 -5.02 -22.16 6.97
N VAL A 192 -6.12 -22.37 7.69
CA VAL A 192 -7.43 -21.88 7.27
C VAL A 192 -7.62 -20.46 7.77
N PRO A 193 -7.96 -19.49 6.90
CA PRO A 193 -8.15 -18.12 7.31
C PRO A 193 -9.24 -17.96 8.37
N GLY A 194 -8.88 -17.41 9.52
CA GLY A 194 -9.81 -17.16 10.61
C GLY A 194 -10.65 -15.88 10.39
N LYS A 195 -11.69 -15.69 11.22
CA LYS A 195 -12.54 -14.48 11.19
C LYS A 195 -11.73 -13.17 11.28
N GLY A 196 -10.66 -13.17 12.09
CA GLY A 196 -9.78 -12.01 12.28
C GLY A 196 -9.13 -11.53 11.00
N TYR A 197 -8.78 -12.43 10.08
CA TYR A 197 -8.25 -12.08 8.77
C TYR A 197 -9.23 -11.21 7.96
N TYR A 198 -10.47 -11.66 7.89
CA TYR A 198 -11.50 -10.93 7.15
C TYR A 198 -11.80 -9.56 7.76
N ILE A 199 -11.85 -9.47 9.10
CA ILE A 199 -12.01 -8.19 9.80
C ILE A 199 -10.85 -7.26 9.45
N MET A 200 -9.62 -7.75 9.51
CA MET A 200 -8.44 -6.94 9.19
C MET A 200 -8.46 -6.44 7.74
N THR A 201 -8.90 -7.27 6.79
CA THR A 201 -9.04 -6.89 5.39
C THR A 201 -10.03 -5.73 5.22
N TYR A 202 -11.19 -5.79 5.90
CA TYR A 202 -12.16 -4.69 5.87
C TYR A 202 -11.62 -3.42 6.53
N VAL A 203 -10.94 -3.54 7.66
CA VAL A 203 -10.33 -2.38 8.33
C VAL A 203 -9.31 -1.71 7.41
N MET A 204 -8.47 -2.49 6.75
CA MET A 204 -7.50 -1.96 5.79
C MET A 204 -8.17 -1.25 4.62
N GLU A 205 -9.27 -1.82 4.08
CA GLU A 205 -10.03 -1.18 3.00
C GLU A 205 -10.62 0.17 3.43
N VAL A 206 -11.22 0.24 4.62
CA VAL A 206 -11.74 1.50 5.18
C VAL A 206 -10.62 2.53 5.33
N VAL A 207 -9.44 2.14 5.80
CA VAL A 207 -8.28 3.04 5.92
C VAL A 207 -7.84 3.57 4.56
N ILE A 208 -7.78 2.72 3.54
CA ILE A 208 -7.41 3.11 2.17
C ILE A 208 -8.42 4.13 1.62
N LEU A 209 -9.72 3.87 1.79
CA LEU A 209 -10.80 4.77 1.35
C LEU A 209 -10.72 6.13 2.08
N LEU A 210 -10.45 6.15 3.37
CA LEU A 210 -10.26 7.39 4.13
C LEU A 210 -9.05 8.18 3.63
N ILE A 211 -7.91 7.54 3.41
CA ILE A 211 -6.72 8.20 2.85
C ILE A 211 -7.05 8.81 1.48
N THR A 212 -7.70 8.05 0.61
CA THR A 212 -8.12 8.49 -0.72
C THR A 212 -9.02 9.72 -0.63
N PHE A 213 -10.01 9.71 0.27
CA PHE A 213 -10.92 10.84 0.51
C PHE A 213 -10.15 12.11 0.93
N PHE A 214 -9.22 11.99 1.88
CA PHE A 214 -8.42 13.14 2.34
C PHE A 214 -7.50 13.69 1.25
N LEU A 215 -6.93 12.82 0.41
CA LEU A 215 -6.13 13.24 -0.74
C LEU A 215 -6.98 14.02 -1.75
N ILE A 216 -8.15 13.52 -2.12
CA ILE A 216 -9.10 14.22 -3.02
C ILE A 216 -9.47 15.59 -2.44
N LYS A 217 -9.85 15.64 -1.18
CA LYS A 217 -10.18 16.89 -0.48
C LYS A 217 -9.03 17.88 -0.53
N SER A 218 -7.79 17.42 -0.33
CA SER A 218 -6.58 18.26 -0.41
C SER A 218 -6.35 18.82 -1.82
N VAL A 219 -6.53 18.01 -2.87
CA VAL A 219 -6.43 18.46 -4.27
C VAL A 219 -7.47 19.55 -4.55
N ILE A 220 -8.74 19.30 -4.20
CA ILE A 220 -9.83 20.26 -4.43
C ILE A 220 -9.56 21.57 -3.69
N LYS A 221 -9.12 21.50 -2.42
CA LYS A 221 -8.79 22.69 -1.62
C LYS A 221 -7.70 23.54 -2.31
N ASN A 222 -6.63 22.89 -2.80
CA ASN A 222 -5.53 23.59 -3.45
C ASN A 222 -5.95 24.19 -4.79
N ILE A 223 -6.77 23.50 -5.58
CA ILE A 223 -7.32 24.03 -6.83
C ILE A 223 -8.19 25.26 -6.56
N ARG A 224 -9.09 25.16 -5.57
CA ARG A 224 -9.96 26.29 -5.20
C ARG A 224 -9.15 27.49 -4.70
N LYS A 225 -8.11 27.24 -3.88
CA LYS A 225 -7.20 28.30 -3.43
C LYS A 225 -6.52 28.99 -4.62
N ASN A 226 -5.87 28.22 -5.50
CA ASN A 226 -5.20 28.79 -6.66
C ASN A 226 -6.18 29.55 -7.57
N LYS A 227 -7.41 29.04 -7.72
CA LYS A 227 -8.44 29.72 -8.51
C LYS A 227 -8.81 31.06 -7.92
N ALA A 228 -9.07 31.12 -6.62
CA ALA A 228 -9.39 32.38 -5.92
C ALA A 228 -8.28 33.44 -6.07
N GLU A 229 -7.02 33.03 -5.90
CA GLU A 229 -5.86 33.91 -6.04
C GLU A 229 -5.70 34.46 -7.49
N TYR A 230 -6.03 33.64 -8.51
CA TYR A 230 -6.07 34.14 -9.89
C TYR A 230 -7.24 35.10 -10.16
N GLU A 231 -8.42 34.80 -9.59
CA GLU A 231 -9.58 35.67 -9.71
C GLU A 231 -9.32 37.07 -9.06
N GLU A 232 -8.70 37.08 -7.88
CA GLU A 232 -8.29 38.28 -7.19
C GLU A 232 -7.27 39.08 -8.01
N LEU A 233 -6.26 38.39 -8.59
CA LEU A 233 -5.31 39.02 -9.51
C LEU A 233 -6.01 39.68 -10.71
N PHE A 234 -7.00 39.02 -11.32
CA PHE A 234 -7.67 39.52 -12.52
C PHE A 234 -8.66 40.62 -12.21
N ILE A 235 -9.21 40.69 -11.00
CA ILE A 235 -10.03 41.81 -10.55
C ILE A 235 -9.13 43.04 -10.42
N GLU A 236 -7.95 42.93 -9.83
CA GLU A 236 -7.04 44.02 -9.62
C GLU A 236 -6.30 44.47 -10.89
N TYR A 237 -5.93 43.46 -11.73
CA TYR A 237 -5.20 43.66 -12.99
C TYR A 237 -5.88 42.95 -14.15
N PRO A 238 -6.94 43.51 -14.75
CA PRO A 238 -7.71 42.89 -15.85
C PRO A 238 -6.87 42.55 -17.10
N GLU A 239 -5.79 43.34 -17.32
CA GLU A 239 -4.85 43.07 -18.42
C GLU A 239 -4.13 41.71 -18.28
N ALA A 240 -3.89 41.26 -17.03
CA ALA A 240 -3.27 39.97 -16.77
C ALA A 240 -4.17 38.80 -17.09
N GLU A 241 -5.48 38.97 -17.17
CA GLU A 241 -6.40 37.90 -17.60
C GLU A 241 -6.22 37.58 -19.11
N ARG A 242 -5.95 38.59 -19.92
CA ARG A 242 -5.73 38.48 -21.36
C ARG A 242 -4.32 37.99 -21.68
N ASP A 243 -3.32 38.48 -20.98
CA ASP A 243 -1.92 38.13 -21.19
C ASP A 243 -1.17 38.05 -19.85
N LEU A 244 -1.02 36.85 -19.31
CA LEU A 244 -0.25 36.62 -18.07
C LEU A 244 1.25 36.97 -18.22
N ASP A 245 1.78 37.02 -19.43
CA ASP A 245 3.19 37.33 -19.66
C ASP A 245 3.49 38.79 -19.42
N ILE A 246 2.49 39.68 -19.37
CA ILE A 246 2.61 41.07 -18.97
C ILE A 246 3.20 41.17 -17.55
N LEU A 247 2.81 40.28 -16.65
CA LEU A 247 3.31 40.22 -15.28
C LEU A 247 4.83 40.05 -15.20
N VAL A 248 5.39 39.29 -16.17
CA VAL A 248 6.82 39.02 -16.26
C VAL A 248 7.54 40.15 -17.04
N ARG A 249 6.93 40.65 -18.12
CA ARG A 249 7.50 41.63 -19.00
C ARG A 249 7.64 42.99 -18.31
N GLU A 250 6.66 43.36 -17.48
CA GLU A 250 6.60 44.64 -16.80
C GLU A 250 6.88 44.54 -15.30
N ALA A 251 7.45 43.44 -14.82
CA ALA A 251 7.81 43.25 -13.43
C ALA A 251 8.87 44.25 -12.98
N LYS A 252 8.65 44.91 -11.85
CA LYS A 252 9.66 45.72 -11.18
C LYS A 252 10.78 44.89 -10.53
N TYR A 253 10.46 43.67 -10.17
CA TYR A 253 11.40 42.69 -9.62
C TYR A 253 11.01 41.29 -10.05
N ILE A 254 11.99 40.48 -10.36
CA ILE A 254 11.81 39.07 -10.70
C ILE A 254 12.95 38.22 -10.13
N ASN A 255 12.60 37.19 -9.36
CA ASN A 255 13.52 36.15 -8.98
C ASN A 255 13.00 34.80 -9.47
N LYS A 256 13.62 34.29 -10.55
CA LYS A 256 13.21 33.02 -11.19
C LYS A 256 13.48 31.81 -10.30
N LYS A 257 14.45 31.89 -9.39
CA LYS A 257 14.84 30.81 -8.48
C LYS A 257 13.82 30.67 -7.33
N LEU A 258 13.44 31.78 -6.71
CA LEU A 258 12.37 31.81 -5.73
C LEU A 258 10.98 31.68 -6.37
N LYS A 259 10.87 31.91 -7.69
CA LYS A 259 9.61 32.02 -8.42
C LYS A 259 8.69 33.11 -7.82
N VAL A 260 9.29 34.26 -7.64
CA VAL A 260 8.64 35.46 -7.11
C VAL A 260 8.81 36.58 -8.12
N LEU A 261 7.79 37.40 -8.27
CA LEU A 261 7.86 38.65 -9.01
C LEU A 261 7.04 39.73 -8.30
N ILE A 262 7.41 41.00 -8.55
CA ILE A 262 6.64 42.16 -8.14
C ILE A 262 6.20 42.90 -9.41
N TYR A 263 4.89 42.96 -9.60
CA TYR A 263 4.25 43.67 -10.70
C TYR A 263 3.44 44.80 -10.15
N LYS A 264 3.69 46.02 -10.64
CA LYS A 264 3.11 47.29 -10.11
C LYS A 264 3.28 47.36 -8.60
N ASP A 265 2.21 47.11 -7.84
CA ASP A 265 2.14 47.08 -6.38
C ASP A 265 1.68 45.73 -5.81
N ALA A 266 1.86 44.67 -6.57
CA ALA A 266 1.55 43.32 -6.15
C ALA A 266 2.78 42.39 -6.10
N LEU A 267 2.84 41.63 -5.03
CA LEU A 267 3.79 40.53 -4.87
C LEU A 267 3.12 39.22 -5.32
N ILE A 268 3.70 38.54 -6.28
CA ILE A 268 3.18 37.32 -6.86
C ILE A 268 4.19 36.18 -6.65
N LEU A 269 3.75 35.12 -5.95
CA LEU A 269 4.52 33.91 -5.76
C LEU A 269 3.89 32.81 -6.63
N TYR A 270 4.69 32.25 -7.52
CA TYR A 270 4.23 31.26 -8.51
C TYR A 270 4.99 29.93 -8.47
N GLY A 271 5.53 29.60 -7.30
CA GLY A 271 6.31 28.38 -7.09
C GLY A 271 5.47 27.12 -6.88
N ARG A 272 5.23 26.75 -5.61
CA ARG A 272 4.45 25.57 -5.22
C ARG A 272 2.94 25.75 -5.24
N GLY A 273 2.46 26.94 -5.44
CA GLY A 273 1.09 27.35 -5.60
C GLY A 273 1.09 28.68 -6.31
N PHE A 274 -0.07 29.25 -6.50
CA PHE A 274 -0.20 30.62 -6.89
C PHE A 274 -0.64 31.40 -5.64
N ASN A 275 0.02 32.52 -5.37
CA ASN A 275 -0.36 33.42 -4.28
C ASN A 275 -0.13 34.87 -4.75
N PHE A 276 -1.16 35.64 -4.58
CA PHE A 276 -1.23 37.05 -4.94
C PHE A 276 -1.40 37.91 -3.67
N GLN A 277 -0.57 38.91 -3.50
CA GLN A 277 -0.61 39.79 -2.35
C GLN A 277 -0.39 41.24 -2.79
N LEU A 278 -1.36 42.10 -2.54
CA LEU A 278 -1.16 43.55 -2.70
C LEU A 278 -0.18 44.08 -1.65
N LEU A 279 0.81 44.87 -2.09
CA LEU A 279 1.78 45.46 -1.20
C LEU A 279 1.12 46.43 -0.20
N SER A 280 0.01 47.04 -0.58
CA SER A 280 -0.81 47.90 0.32
C SER A 280 -1.46 47.06 1.45
N GLY A 281 -1.74 45.79 1.23
CA GLY A 281 -2.43 44.92 2.18
C GLY A 281 -1.60 44.51 3.40
N PHE A 282 -0.28 44.73 3.39
CA PHE A 282 0.58 44.43 4.53
C PHE A 282 1.62 45.51 4.81
N ALA A 283 1.95 45.69 6.09
CA ALA A 283 2.96 46.63 6.54
C ALA A 283 4.31 45.96 6.80
N LYS A 284 4.28 44.70 7.18
CA LYS A 284 5.46 43.94 7.61
C LYS A 284 5.53 42.58 6.99
N VAL A 285 6.73 42.16 6.62
CA VAL A 285 7.06 40.81 6.17
C VAL A 285 8.12 40.19 7.09
N THR A 286 7.86 39.02 7.60
CA THR A 286 8.86 38.26 8.37
C THR A 286 9.25 37.02 7.61
N PHE A 287 10.50 36.92 7.19
CA PHE A 287 11.04 35.70 6.58
C PHE A 287 11.50 34.72 7.68
N ALA A 288 11.01 33.52 7.67
CA ALA A 288 11.37 32.46 8.60
C ALA A 288 11.80 31.19 7.87
N ARG A 289 12.68 30.41 8.48
CA ARG A 289 13.06 29.09 7.96
C ARG A 289 12.26 27.99 8.66
N GLU A 290 11.77 27.05 7.89
CA GLU A 290 11.19 25.82 8.41
C GLU A 290 12.29 24.77 8.55
N ILE A 291 12.52 24.28 9.79
CA ILE A 291 13.51 23.27 10.09
C ILE A 291 12.80 21.96 10.40
N ARG A 292 13.19 20.86 9.74
CA ARG A 292 12.74 19.50 10.06
C ARG A 292 13.96 18.58 10.24
N LYS A 293 14.05 17.89 11.37
CA LYS A 293 15.17 17.00 11.70
C LYS A 293 16.54 17.69 11.51
N GLY A 294 16.68 18.92 11.98
CA GLY A 294 17.91 19.70 11.90
C GLY A 294 18.28 20.26 10.50
N ARG A 295 17.42 20.08 9.50
CA ARG A 295 17.66 20.58 8.13
C ARG A 295 16.63 21.64 7.73
N VAL A 296 17.08 22.70 7.08
CA VAL A 296 16.18 23.70 6.49
C VAL A 296 15.46 23.05 5.31
N VAL A 297 14.14 22.95 5.40
CA VAL A 297 13.29 22.34 4.36
C VAL A 297 12.55 23.37 3.52
N SER A 298 12.33 24.58 4.04
CA SER A 298 11.67 25.66 3.31
C SER A 298 11.90 27.00 3.97
N TYR A 299 11.62 28.07 3.22
CA TYR A 299 11.49 29.41 3.72
C TYR A 299 10.04 29.87 3.60
N LEU A 300 9.55 30.52 4.63
CA LEU A 300 8.19 31.04 4.74
C LEU A 300 8.25 32.56 4.80
N ALA A 301 7.34 33.24 4.15
CA ALA A 301 7.05 34.65 4.38
C ALA A 301 5.76 34.79 5.19
N HIS A 302 5.81 35.52 6.27
CA HIS A 302 4.67 35.88 7.08
C HIS A 302 4.32 37.32 6.76
N PHE A 303 3.15 37.53 6.17
CA PHE A 303 2.64 38.85 5.88
C PHE A 303 1.75 39.30 7.01
N GLN A 304 2.07 40.43 7.61
CA GLN A 304 1.30 41.01 8.71
C GLN A 304 0.70 42.36 8.27
N ASN A 305 -0.61 42.44 8.31
CA ASN A 305 -1.31 43.68 8.14
C ASN A 305 -1.41 44.44 9.49
N ASN A 306 -1.94 45.66 9.47
CA ASN A 306 -2.13 46.47 10.68
C ASN A 306 -3.18 45.89 11.65
N PHE A 307 -3.93 44.86 11.26
CA PHE A 307 -5.00 44.19 12.02
C PHE A 307 -4.62 42.83 12.57
N GLU A 308 -3.32 42.52 12.69
CA GLU A 308 -2.78 41.29 13.26
C GLU A 308 -3.15 39.96 12.54
N THR A 309 -3.74 39.99 11.36
CA THR A 309 -3.91 38.77 10.56
C THR A 309 -2.58 38.34 9.99
N ASP A 310 -2.16 37.14 10.36
CA ASP A 310 -0.86 36.52 9.99
C ASP A 310 -1.07 35.51 8.86
N GLU A 311 -0.82 35.94 7.62
CA GLU A 311 -0.84 35.03 6.48
C GLU A 311 0.54 34.43 6.22
N LYS A 312 0.63 33.10 6.25
CA LYS A 312 1.87 32.35 6.04
C LYS A 312 1.94 31.82 4.64
N VAL A 313 2.88 32.31 3.86
CA VAL A 313 3.11 31.86 2.49
C VAL A 313 4.49 31.24 2.36
N LYS A 314 4.54 30.10 1.68
CA LYS A 314 5.79 29.41 1.41
C LYS A 314 6.48 30.02 0.20
N VAL A 315 7.57 30.74 0.42
CA VAL A 315 8.33 31.42 -0.63
C VAL A 315 9.15 30.46 -1.45
N CYS A 316 9.90 29.56 -0.79
CA CYS A 316 10.63 28.53 -1.50
C CYS A 316 10.81 27.27 -0.65
N SER A 317 11.02 26.12 -1.32
CA SER A 317 11.30 24.86 -0.65
C SER A 317 12.62 24.31 -1.15
N ASN A 318 13.47 23.92 -0.18
CA ASN A 318 14.62 23.05 -0.38
C ASN A 318 15.72 23.59 -1.33
N TYR A 319 16.07 24.90 -1.22
CA TYR A 319 17.25 25.42 -1.92
C TYR A 319 18.37 25.70 -0.92
N LYS A 320 19.49 25.02 -1.07
CA LYS A 320 20.68 25.18 -0.23
C LYS A 320 21.21 26.62 -0.19
N ASN A 321 20.93 27.44 -1.23
CA ASN A 321 21.48 28.80 -1.42
C ASN A 321 20.38 29.86 -1.60
N SER A 322 19.20 29.70 -0.98
CA SER A 322 18.10 30.67 -1.16
C SER A 322 18.14 31.83 -0.19
N ARG A 323 19.12 31.89 0.72
CA ARG A 323 19.23 32.96 1.70
C ARG A 323 19.53 34.30 1.01
N GLU A 324 20.49 34.33 0.12
CA GLU A 324 20.86 35.52 -0.66
C GLU A 324 19.68 36.05 -1.48
N ASP A 325 18.96 35.12 -2.15
CA ASP A 325 17.76 35.48 -2.93
C ASP A 325 16.64 36.06 -2.04
N ILE A 326 16.48 35.56 -0.81
CA ILE A 326 15.50 36.07 0.15
C ILE A 326 15.93 37.39 0.73
N ASP A 327 17.22 37.60 0.99
CA ASP A 327 17.79 38.85 1.44
C ASP A 327 17.64 39.94 0.37
N GLU A 328 17.85 39.59 -0.92
CA GLU A 328 17.60 40.47 -2.06
C GLU A 328 16.11 40.87 -2.17
N LEU A 329 15.19 39.88 -2.08
CA LEU A 329 13.75 40.13 -2.08
C LEU A 329 13.36 41.06 -0.89
N GLY A 330 13.88 40.78 0.28
CA GLY A 330 13.63 41.59 1.47
C GLY A 330 14.17 43.00 1.34
N LYS A 331 15.37 43.18 0.77
CA LYS A 331 15.95 44.50 0.46
C LYS A 331 15.08 45.28 -0.51
N THR A 332 14.62 44.63 -1.59
CA THR A 332 13.71 45.25 -2.58
C THR A 332 12.41 45.70 -1.92
N LEU A 333 11.78 44.85 -1.08
CA LEU A 333 10.54 45.18 -0.37
C LEU A 333 10.75 46.39 0.58
N LYS A 334 11.90 46.47 1.24
CA LYS A 334 12.22 47.55 2.16
C LYS A 334 12.52 48.86 1.44
N GLU A 335 13.45 48.83 0.47
CA GLU A 335 14.00 50.03 -0.18
C GLU A 335 13.04 50.61 -1.23
N THR A 336 12.39 49.72 -2.01
CA THR A 336 11.52 50.18 -3.11
C THR A 336 10.08 50.40 -2.68
N PHE A 337 9.59 49.62 -1.71
CA PHE A 337 8.18 49.63 -1.33
C PHE A 337 7.93 50.01 0.14
N GLY A 338 8.98 50.44 0.89
CA GLY A 338 8.86 50.94 2.25
C GLY A 338 8.37 49.92 3.27
N LYS A 339 8.48 48.61 3.01
CA LYS A 339 7.96 47.59 3.91
C LYS A 339 8.90 47.29 5.06
N THR A 340 8.36 47.01 6.24
CA THR A 340 9.16 46.52 7.37
C THR A 340 9.51 45.05 7.11
N VAL A 341 10.80 44.73 6.98
CA VAL A 341 11.28 43.37 6.76
C VAL A 341 12.00 42.87 8.01
N ARG A 342 11.62 41.68 8.48
CA ARG A 342 12.30 40.98 9.56
C ARG A 342 12.74 39.57 9.11
N TYR A 343 13.86 39.14 9.67
CA TYR A 343 14.39 37.79 9.41
C TYR A 343 14.41 37.01 10.71
N ASN A 344 13.71 35.89 10.71
CA ASN A 344 13.69 34.91 11.81
C ASN A 344 14.28 33.61 11.32
N PHE A 345 15.61 33.54 11.36
CA PHE A 345 16.39 32.39 10.90
C PHE A 345 17.00 31.58 12.05
N TRP A 346 16.53 31.81 13.27
CA TRP A 346 16.98 31.12 14.48
C TRP A 346 16.11 29.91 14.82
#